data_5a811280c2357a4a70fd813f8f30bd2c
#
_entry.id   5a811280c2357a4a70fd813f8f30bd2c
#
_cell.length_a   1.000
_cell.length_b   1.000
_cell.length_c   1.000
_cell.angle_alpha   90.00
_cell.angle_beta   90.00
_cell.angle_gamma   90.00
#
_symmetry.space_group_name_H-M   'P 1'
#
loop_
_entity.id
_entity.type
_entity.pdbx_description
1 polymer ?
#
loop_
_entity_poly.entity_id
_entity_poly.type
_entity_poly.pdbx_seq_one_letter_code
_entity_poly.pdbx_strand_id
1 'polypeptide(L)'
;MQKDSHELIVVLDFGGQYNQLVARRVRENNVYCEIYSYKTPLEEIKKKNPKGIILTGGPDSCYLPDSATYSKELFELGVPVLGLCYGAQLMQHLLGGKVERASVREYGKIKLTVDKADSALFKNVPKESVVWMSHTDYISKLGEGFEITSHSDDCPVASYENAAKNLYGIQFHPEVLHSEYGHVMLGNFIKNVCKCECNWKMDAFVENSIKAIKEKVGNGKVLCALSGGVDSSVAAVMLSKAVGENLTCVFVDHGLLRKNEGDEVEAVFGSNGNYKLNFIRVNAAERFYSKLAGVSEPEKKRKIIGEEFIRVFEEEAKKIGKVDFLVQGTIYPDVVESGLGGESVVIKSHHNVGGLPDYVDFKEIIEPLRDLFKDEVRKAGLELGIPKHLVFRQPFPGPGLGIRIIGEVTAEKVKIVQDADAIYREEIDKAGLSQEINQYFAALTNMRSVGVMGDYRTYDYAIALRAVKTIDFMTAEAARLPWEVLEKVTNRIINEVDHVNRVLYDITSKPPGTIELE
;
A
#
# COMPACT_ATOMS: atom_id res chain seq x y z
N MET A 1 -21.89 -0.71 -8.29
CA MET A 1 -21.73 -0.02 -7.00
C MET A 1 -22.15 1.41 -7.19
N GLN A 2 -23.01 1.98 -6.29
CA GLN A 2 -23.42 3.37 -6.37
C GLN A 2 -22.20 4.30 -6.18
N LYS A 3 -21.64 4.79 -7.29
CA LYS A 3 -20.55 5.78 -7.34
C LYS A 3 -21.00 7.21 -7.00
N ASP A 4 -22.29 7.45 -6.74
CA ASP A 4 -22.90 8.77 -6.85
C ASP A 4 -23.16 9.51 -5.52
N SER A 5 -22.65 9.02 -4.38
CA SER A 5 -22.94 9.63 -3.09
C SER A 5 -21.76 10.30 -2.38
N HIS A 6 -20.53 10.15 -2.89
CA HIS A 6 -19.34 10.70 -2.24
C HIS A 6 -18.81 11.93 -2.99
N GLU A 7 -18.40 12.94 -2.22
CA GLU A 7 -17.64 14.05 -2.74
C GLU A 7 -16.31 13.55 -3.27
N LEU A 8 -15.96 13.92 -4.50
CA LEU A 8 -14.79 13.44 -5.20
C LEU A 8 -13.74 14.53 -5.38
N ILE A 9 -12.50 14.23 -4.99
CA ILE A 9 -11.31 14.96 -5.44
C ILE A 9 -10.63 14.12 -6.52
N VAL A 10 -10.40 14.68 -7.69
CA VAL A 10 -9.61 14.05 -8.74
C VAL A 10 -8.16 14.40 -8.57
N VAL A 11 -7.29 13.39 -8.62
CA VAL A 11 -5.83 13.54 -8.64
C VAL A 11 -5.34 13.19 -10.05
N LEU A 12 -4.82 14.17 -10.79
CA LEU A 12 -4.23 13.96 -12.11
C LEU A 12 -2.73 13.67 -11.94
N ASP A 13 -2.34 12.48 -12.35
CA ASP A 13 -0.97 11.96 -12.26
C ASP A 13 -0.15 12.31 -13.50
N PHE A 14 0.92 13.07 -13.30
CA PHE A 14 1.90 13.45 -14.32
C PHE A 14 3.18 12.59 -14.28
N GLY A 15 3.14 11.42 -13.64
CA GLY A 15 4.27 10.48 -13.55
C GLY A 15 5.21 10.75 -12.38
N GLY A 16 4.80 11.56 -11.41
CA GLY A 16 5.57 11.83 -10.20
C GLY A 16 5.57 10.64 -9.21
N GLN A 17 6.57 10.58 -8.34
CA GLN A 17 6.73 9.49 -7.37
C GLN A 17 5.69 9.51 -6.24
N TYR A 18 5.03 10.66 -5.99
CA TYR A 18 4.19 10.86 -4.81
C TYR A 18 2.68 10.92 -5.10
N ASN A 19 2.24 10.50 -6.30
CA ASN A 19 0.83 10.53 -6.70
C ASN A 19 -0.10 9.78 -5.73
N GLN A 20 0.27 8.55 -5.35
CA GLN A 20 -0.48 7.76 -4.38
C GLN A 20 -0.48 8.41 -2.99
N LEU A 21 0.61 9.07 -2.62
CA LEU A 21 0.70 9.77 -1.34
C LEU A 21 -0.21 11.00 -1.31
N VAL A 22 -0.31 11.75 -2.41
CA VAL A 22 -1.29 12.85 -2.55
C VAL A 22 -2.71 12.33 -2.33
N ALA A 23 -3.09 11.26 -3.03
CA ALA A 23 -4.41 10.64 -2.88
C ALA A 23 -4.67 10.17 -1.44
N ARG A 24 -3.67 9.55 -0.81
CA ARG A 24 -3.76 9.13 0.60
C ARG A 24 -4.01 10.32 1.54
N ARG A 25 -3.34 11.47 1.32
CA ARG A 25 -3.58 12.70 2.12
C ARG A 25 -4.99 13.23 1.94
N VAL A 26 -5.58 13.11 0.75
CA VAL A 26 -6.99 13.45 0.54
C VAL A 26 -7.90 12.54 1.37
N ARG A 27 -7.66 11.21 1.34
CA ARG A 27 -8.42 10.21 2.12
C ARG A 27 -8.29 10.40 3.62
N GLU A 28 -7.13 10.80 4.12
CA GLU A 28 -6.90 11.14 5.53
C GLU A 28 -7.76 12.34 5.99
N ASN A 29 -8.21 13.17 5.07
CA ASN A 29 -9.20 14.24 5.33
C ASN A 29 -10.66 13.76 5.21
N ASN A 30 -10.91 12.45 5.14
CA ASN A 30 -12.23 11.83 4.97
C ASN A 30 -12.95 12.27 3.69
N VAL A 31 -12.23 12.43 2.59
CA VAL A 31 -12.78 12.71 1.27
C VAL A 31 -12.37 11.63 0.29
N TYR A 32 -13.30 11.16 -0.51
CA TYR A 32 -13.02 10.17 -1.55
C TYR A 32 -12.19 10.80 -2.67
N CYS A 33 -11.23 10.05 -3.22
CA CYS A 33 -10.45 10.51 -4.37
C CYS A 33 -10.17 9.37 -5.35
N GLU A 34 -10.00 9.73 -6.60
CA GLU A 34 -9.59 8.85 -7.69
C GLU A 34 -8.35 9.43 -8.37
N ILE A 35 -7.38 8.56 -8.73
CA ILE A 35 -6.19 8.95 -9.49
C ILE A 35 -6.45 8.65 -10.96
N TYR A 36 -6.20 9.63 -11.82
CA TYR A 36 -6.26 9.52 -13.27
C TYR A 36 -4.95 9.92 -13.90
N SER A 37 -4.55 9.22 -14.96
CA SER A 37 -3.41 9.64 -15.77
C SER A 37 -3.68 10.98 -16.45
N TYR A 38 -2.65 11.80 -16.64
CA TYR A 38 -2.73 13.02 -17.46
C TYR A 38 -3.19 12.77 -18.92
N LYS A 39 -3.21 11.51 -19.36
CA LYS A 39 -3.73 11.10 -20.68
C LYS A 39 -5.25 10.95 -20.69
N THR A 40 -5.91 10.98 -19.54
CA THR A 40 -7.36 10.83 -19.47
C THR A 40 -8.05 12.07 -20.08
N PRO A 41 -8.98 11.88 -21.02
CA PRO A 41 -9.68 12.99 -21.63
C PRO A 41 -10.42 13.87 -20.63
N LEU A 42 -10.41 15.20 -20.85
CA LEU A 42 -11.07 16.16 -19.96
C LEU A 42 -12.57 15.87 -19.78
N GLU A 43 -13.23 15.40 -20.83
CA GLU A 43 -14.67 15.05 -20.77
C GLU A 43 -14.98 13.89 -19.81
N GLU A 44 -14.05 12.98 -19.61
CA GLU A 44 -14.19 11.92 -18.60
C GLU A 44 -14.05 12.48 -17.19
N ILE A 45 -13.12 13.40 -16.98
CA ILE A 45 -12.99 14.10 -15.70
C ILE A 45 -14.24 14.93 -15.38
N LYS A 46 -14.78 15.65 -16.37
CA LYS A 46 -16.02 16.43 -16.21
C LYS A 46 -17.21 15.56 -15.80
N LYS A 47 -17.36 14.36 -16.40
CA LYS A 47 -18.45 13.41 -16.07
C LYS A 47 -18.39 12.94 -14.61
N LYS A 48 -17.22 12.99 -13.98
CA LYS A 48 -17.06 12.64 -12.57
C LYS A 48 -17.57 13.72 -11.61
N ASN A 49 -17.81 14.93 -12.09
CA ASN A 49 -18.28 16.08 -11.31
C ASN A 49 -17.46 16.30 -10.02
N PRO A 50 -16.11 16.45 -10.10
CA PRO A 50 -15.26 16.57 -8.94
C PRO A 50 -15.49 17.87 -8.18
N LYS A 51 -15.34 17.84 -6.85
CA LYS A 51 -15.34 19.03 -5.98
C LYS A 51 -14.03 19.81 -6.07
N GLY A 52 -12.94 19.15 -6.46
CA GLY A 52 -11.64 19.75 -6.66
C GLY A 52 -10.72 18.83 -7.46
N ILE A 53 -9.67 19.41 -8.03
CA ILE A 53 -8.68 18.69 -8.83
C ILE A 53 -7.29 19.01 -8.28
N ILE A 54 -6.45 17.99 -8.11
CA ILE A 54 -5.04 18.14 -7.72
C ILE A 54 -4.18 17.63 -8.87
N LEU A 55 -3.26 18.47 -9.35
CA LEU A 55 -2.24 18.12 -10.34
C LEU A 55 -0.98 17.73 -9.60
N THR A 56 -0.46 16.53 -9.82
CA THR A 56 0.71 16.01 -9.09
C THR A 56 2.04 16.56 -9.63
N GLY A 57 3.13 16.20 -8.96
CA GLY A 57 4.48 16.34 -9.51
C GLY A 57 4.70 15.47 -10.74
N GLY A 58 5.77 15.73 -11.48
CA GLY A 58 6.20 15.00 -12.65
C GLY A 58 7.72 15.04 -12.81
N PRO A 59 8.31 14.13 -13.62
CA PRO A 59 9.76 14.00 -13.76
C PRO A 59 10.40 15.05 -14.69
N ASP A 60 9.62 15.68 -15.58
CA ASP A 60 10.12 16.49 -16.67
C ASP A 60 9.99 18.00 -16.41
N SER A 61 10.56 18.82 -17.31
CA SER A 61 10.31 20.25 -17.39
C SER A 61 9.09 20.53 -18.24
N CYS A 62 8.08 21.25 -17.70
CA CYS A 62 6.76 21.44 -18.34
C CYS A 62 6.78 22.21 -19.67
N TYR A 63 7.89 22.85 -20.01
CA TYR A 63 8.09 23.59 -21.28
C TYR A 63 8.77 22.78 -22.39
N LEU A 64 9.14 21.51 -22.15
CA LEU A 64 9.70 20.63 -23.17
C LEU A 64 8.61 20.04 -24.05
N PRO A 65 8.86 19.83 -25.36
CA PRO A 65 7.84 19.37 -26.32
C PRO A 65 7.20 18.03 -25.97
N ASP A 66 7.97 17.11 -25.38
CA ASP A 66 7.53 15.74 -25.07
C ASP A 66 7.07 15.56 -23.63
N SER A 67 6.99 16.66 -22.87
CA SER A 67 6.57 16.62 -21.45
C SER A 67 5.08 16.36 -21.31
N ALA A 68 4.72 15.73 -20.21
CA ALA A 68 3.33 15.49 -19.83
C ALA A 68 2.57 16.81 -19.74
N THR A 69 1.51 16.97 -20.51
CA THR A 69 0.70 18.19 -20.53
C THR A 69 -0.79 17.86 -20.41
N TYR A 70 -1.60 18.87 -20.18
CA TYR A 70 -3.05 18.74 -20.10
C TYR A 70 -3.76 19.90 -20.78
N SER A 71 -5.09 19.76 -21.00
CA SER A 71 -5.90 20.78 -21.63
C SER A 71 -6.02 22.03 -20.73
N LYS A 72 -5.80 23.20 -21.31
CA LYS A 72 -5.98 24.51 -20.65
C LYS A 72 -7.42 24.74 -20.15
N GLU A 73 -8.40 24.16 -20.83
CA GLU A 73 -9.81 24.24 -20.46
C GLU A 73 -10.11 23.62 -19.08
N LEU A 74 -9.19 22.81 -18.53
CA LEU A 74 -9.28 22.32 -17.14
C LEU A 74 -9.45 23.47 -16.14
N PHE A 75 -8.71 24.57 -16.34
CA PHE A 75 -8.72 25.74 -15.45
C PHE A 75 -9.94 26.65 -15.65
N GLU A 76 -10.77 26.35 -16.64
CA GLU A 76 -12.01 27.08 -16.97
C GLU A 76 -13.27 26.33 -16.49
N LEU A 77 -13.11 25.14 -15.88
CA LEU A 77 -14.24 24.32 -15.40
C LEU A 77 -14.98 24.94 -14.21
N GLY A 78 -14.43 25.95 -13.55
CA GLY A 78 -15.00 26.50 -12.32
C GLY A 78 -14.80 25.60 -11.09
N VAL A 79 -14.07 24.49 -11.24
CA VAL A 79 -13.70 23.57 -10.16
C VAL A 79 -12.36 24.05 -9.57
N PRO A 80 -12.22 24.08 -8.22
CA PRO A 80 -10.94 24.38 -7.59
C PRO A 80 -9.80 23.48 -8.07
N VAL A 81 -8.65 24.07 -8.40
CA VAL A 81 -7.46 23.33 -8.84
C VAL A 81 -6.25 23.69 -7.98
N LEU A 82 -5.54 22.65 -7.49
CA LEU A 82 -4.27 22.77 -6.81
C LEU A 82 -3.17 22.07 -7.62
N GLY A 83 -2.16 22.82 -8.07
CA GLY A 83 -0.95 22.25 -8.66
C GLY A 83 0.13 22.02 -7.62
N LEU A 84 0.77 20.85 -7.65
CA LEU A 84 1.91 20.50 -6.81
C LEU A 84 3.17 20.31 -7.66
N CYS A 85 4.26 20.99 -7.33
CA CYS A 85 5.54 20.93 -8.00
C CYS A 85 5.39 21.08 -9.54
N TYR A 86 5.52 20.01 -10.32
CA TYR A 86 5.28 20.03 -11.77
C TYR A 86 3.89 20.56 -12.14
N GLY A 87 2.85 20.13 -11.43
CA GLY A 87 1.48 20.59 -11.67
C GLY A 87 1.30 22.10 -11.47
N ALA A 88 2.02 22.69 -10.51
CA ALA A 88 2.05 24.13 -10.30
C ALA A 88 2.78 24.85 -11.45
N GLN A 89 3.90 24.32 -11.89
CA GLN A 89 4.65 24.86 -13.04
C GLN A 89 3.83 24.77 -14.33
N LEU A 90 3.21 23.63 -14.59
CA LEU A 90 2.35 23.41 -15.78
C LEU A 90 1.18 24.40 -15.81
N MET A 91 0.52 24.62 -14.67
CA MET A 91 -0.56 25.62 -14.57
C MET A 91 -0.09 27.01 -15.00
N GLN A 92 1.06 27.46 -14.50
CA GLN A 92 1.61 28.75 -14.88
C GLN A 92 2.04 28.80 -16.34
N HIS A 93 2.68 27.75 -16.82
CA HIS A 93 3.09 27.65 -18.24
C HIS A 93 1.88 27.78 -19.18
N LEU A 94 0.77 27.12 -18.89
CA LEU A 94 -0.45 27.16 -19.71
C LEU A 94 -1.24 28.46 -19.57
N LEU A 95 -1.11 29.17 -18.44
CA LEU A 95 -1.87 30.40 -18.15
C LEU A 95 -1.04 31.69 -18.32
N GLY A 96 0.07 31.62 -19.08
CA GLY A 96 0.84 32.79 -19.49
C GLY A 96 1.93 33.24 -18.51
N GLY A 97 2.20 32.46 -17.50
CA GLY A 97 3.40 32.57 -16.66
C GLY A 97 4.64 32.05 -17.37
N LYS A 98 5.80 32.14 -16.70
CA LYS A 98 7.08 31.66 -17.23
C LYS A 98 7.73 30.71 -16.23
N VAL A 99 8.16 29.54 -16.71
CA VAL A 99 8.91 28.53 -15.97
C VAL A 99 10.30 28.44 -16.58
N GLU A 100 11.33 28.45 -15.77
CA GLU A 100 12.72 28.43 -16.19
C GLU A 100 13.55 27.53 -15.30
N ARG A 101 14.70 27.10 -15.81
CA ARG A 101 15.66 26.35 -15.02
C ARG A 101 16.29 27.24 -13.95
N ALA A 102 16.27 26.80 -12.71
CA ALA A 102 16.85 27.53 -11.60
C ALA A 102 18.38 27.56 -11.66
N SER A 103 18.96 28.68 -11.24
CA SER A 103 20.40 28.79 -11.05
C SER A 103 20.88 27.99 -9.84
N VAL A 104 20.08 27.95 -8.79
CA VAL A 104 20.24 27.11 -7.59
C VAL A 104 19.07 26.15 -7.52
N ARG A 105 19.38 24.87 -7.38
CA ARG A 105 18.37 23.80 -7.24
C ARG A 105 18.02 23.64 -5.78
N GLU A 106 16.76 23.34 -5.48
CA GLU A 106 16.35 23.05 -4.11
C GLU A 106 15.97 21.59 -3.96
N TYR A 107 16.71 20.85 -3.14
CA TYR A 107 16.45 19.47 -2.78
C TYR A 107 16.55 19.27 -1.26
N GLY A 108 15.50 18.73 -0.65
CA GLY A 108 15.47 18.43 0.76
C GLY A 108 14.65 19.42 1.59
N LYS A 109 15.03 19.57 2.85
CA LYS A 109 14.34 20.44 3.82
C LYS A 109 14.75 21.89 3.62
N ILE A 110 13.79 22.72 3.24
CA ILE A 110 13.98 24.14 2.97
C ILE A 110 13.04 24.97 3.86
N LYS A 111 13.51 26.13 4.30
CA LYS A 111 12.71 27.09 5.06
C LYS A 111 11.75 27.83 4.12
N LEU A 112 10.46 27.77 4.43
CA LEU A 112 9.40 28.49 3.74
C LEU A 112 9.00 29.72 4.56
N THR A 113 8.80 30.84 3.88
CA THR A 113 8.22 32.05 4.45
C THR A 113 6.86 32.32 3.78
N VAL A 114 5.80 32.44 4.57
CA VAL A 114 4.45 32.78 4.11
C VAL A 114 4.35 34.29 3.99
N ASP A 115 4.03 34.78 2.79
CA ASP A 115 3.88 36.22 2.48
C ASP A 115 2.43 36.68 2.64
N LYS A 116 1.47 35.80 2.30
CA LYS A 116 0.04 36.08 2.33
C LYS A 116 -0.66 35.19 3.37
N ALA A 117 -0.72 35.67 4.62
CA ALA A 117 -1.26 34.92 5.74
C ALA A 117 -2.79 34.70 5.68
N ASP A 118 -3.51 35.52 4.89
CA ASP A 118 -4.95 35.42 4.66
C ASP A 118 -5.32 34.47 3.50
N SER A 119 -4.33 33.90 2.81
CA SER A 119 -4.57 32.84 1.83
C SER A 119 -5.31 31.66 2.46
N ALA A 120 -6.31 31.16 1.76
CA ALA A 120 -7.09 30.01 2.20
C ALA A 120 -6.22 28.77 2.47
N LEU A 121 -5.13 28.58 1.72
CA LEU A 121 -4.18 27.46 1.91
C LEU A 121 -3.38 27.56 3.20
N PHE A 122 -3.02 28.78 3.63
CA PHE A 122 -2.11 28.99 4.76
C PHE A 122 -2.83 29.25 6.10
N LYS A 123 -4.13 29.07 6.15
CA LYS A 123 -4.88 29.15 7.41
C LYS A 123 -4.32 28.17 8.44
N ASN A 124 -3.93 28.69 9.62
CA ASN A 124 -3.29 27.93 10.71
C ASN A 124 -1.90 27.37 10.36
N VAL A 125 -1.25 27.92 9.35
CA VAL A 125 0.16 27.65 9.05
C VAL A 125 1.00 28.81 9.62
N PRO A 126 2.10 28.56 10.35
CA PRO A 126 2.96 29.63 10.85
C PRO A 126 3.61 30.40 9.70
N LYS A 127 4.04 31.65 10.01
CA LYS A 127 4.75 32.50 9.03
C LYS A 127 5.99 31.82 8.45
N GLU A 128 6.69 31.04 9.26
CA GLU A 128 7.88 30.27 8.86
C GLU A 128 7.68 28.82 9.21
N SER A 129 8.07 27.92 8.30
CA SER A 129 8.01 26.46 8.49
C SER A 129 9.02 25.76 7.59
N VAL A 130 9.23 24.48 7.78
CA VAL A 130 10.09 23.66 6.92
C VAL A 130 9.22 22.86 5.94
N VAL A 131 9.63 22.89 4.67
CA VAL A 131 8.98 22.14 3.58
C VAL A 131 10.00 21.30 2.83
N TRP A 132 9.51 20.29 2.11
CA TRP A 132 10.32 19.44 1.25
C TRP A 132 10.29 19.95 -0.18
N MET A 133 11.42 20.44 -0.66
CA MET A 133 11.63 20.83 -2.05
C MET A 133 12.29 19.69 -2.82
N SER A 134 11.92 19.56 -4.09
CA SER A 134 12.54 18.60 -5.03
C SER A 134 12.35 19.10 -6.46
N HIS A 135 13.05 20.17 -6.83
CA HIS A 135 12.89 20.76 -8.16
C HIS A 135 14.18 21.34 -8.71
N THR A 136 14.26 21.33 -10.05
CA THR A 136 15.31 21.98 -10.84
C THR A 136 14.80 23.23 -11.52
N ASP A 137 13.52 23.28 -11.85
CA ASP A 137 12.85 24.39 -12.49
C ASP A 137 12.03 25.20 -11.48
N TYR A 138 11.84 26.48 -11.73
CA TYR A 138 11.05 27.37 -10.90
C TYR A 138 10.17 28.30 -11.74
N ILE A 139 9.15 28.87 -11.14
CA ILE A 139 8.28 29.85 -11.77
C ILE A 139 8.94 31.22 -11.62
N SER A 140 9.44 31.77 -12.73
CA SER A 140 10.12 33.07 -12.76
C SER A 140 9.17 34.24 -12.94
N LYS A 141 7.97 34.01 -13.50
CA LYS A 141 6.92 35.00 -13.69
C LYS A 141 5.55 34.37 -13.59
N LEU A 142 4.67 34.95 -12.81
CA LEU A 142 3.27 34.56 -12.74
C LEU A 142 2.46 35.08 -13.94
N GLY A 143 1.43 34.31 -14.32
CA GLY A 143 0.41 34.73 -15.25
C GLY A 143 -0.47 35.85 -14.65
N GLU A 144 -1.30 36.46 -15.49
CA GLU A 144 -2.20 37.54 -15.09
C GLU A 144 -3.22 37.09 -14.03
N GLY A 145 -3.38 37.90 -12.98
CA GLY A 145 -4.34 37.67 -11.90
C GLY A 145 -3.88 36.67 -10.82
N PHE A 146 -2.62 36.22 -10.88
CA PHE A 146 -2.02 35.41 -9.81
C PHE A 146 -1.18 36.27 -8.86
N GLU A 147 -1.16 35.88 -7.59
CA GLU A 147 -0.39 36.52 -6.52
C GLU A 147 0.51 35.48 -5.83
N ILE A 148 1.70 35.91 -5.43
CA ILE A 148 2.62 35.09 -4.63
C ILE A 148 2.07 34.98 -3.22
N THR A 149 2.10 33.77 -2.64
CA THR A 149 1.62 33.50 -1.29
C THR A 149 2.70 33.03 -0.34
N SER A 150 3.81 32.49 -0.86
CA SER A 150 5.02 32.15 -0.09
C SER A 150 6.27 32.10 -0.97
N HIS A 151 7.44 32.21 -0.33
CA HIS A 151 8.75 32.07 -0.96
C HIS A 151 9.73 31.29 -0.07
N SER A 152 10.85 30.85 -0.68
CA SER A 152 12.08 30.46 0.01
C SER A 152 13.22 31.38 -0.39
N ASP A 153 14.41 31.19 0.18
CA ASP A 153 15.57 32.05 -0.14
C ASP A 153 15.97 31.97 -1.64
N ASP A 154 15.82 30.77 -2.26
CA ASP A 154 16.19 30.50 -3.65
C ASP A 154 14.99 30.32 -4.60
N CYS A 155 13.77 30.20 -4.08
CA CYS A 155 12.53 30.09 -4.87
C CYS A 155 11.57 31.23 -4.56
N PRO A 156 11.59 32.30 -5.37
CA PRO A 156 10.75 33.50 -5.14
C PRO A 156 9.24 33.21 -5.21
N VAL A 157 8.84 32.17 -5.91
CA VAL A 157 7.44 31.71 -6.05
C VAL A 157 7.33 30.28 -5.54
N ALA A 158 7.41 30.08 -4.22
CA ALA A 158 7.21 28.78 -3.63
C ALA A 158 5.73 28.37 -3.56
N SER A 159 4.82 29.35 -3.55
CA SER A 159 3.39 29.15 -3.78
C SER A 159 2.73 30.40 -4.32
N TYR A 160 1.56 30.21 -4.93
CA TYR A 160 0.78 31.29 -5.52
C TYR A 160 -0.73 30.94 -5.53
N GLU A 161 -1.56 31.94 -5.72
CA GLU A 161 -3.00 31.75 -5.89
C GLU A 161 -3.61 32.74 -6.89
N ASN A 162 -4.73 32.31 -7.51
CA ASN A 162 -5.73 33.17 -8.09
C ASN A 162 -7.06 32.82 -7.39
N ALA A 163 -7.34 33.49 -6.29
CA ALA A 163 -8.49 33.20 -5.43
C ALA A 163 -9.83 33.40 -6.17
N ALA A 164 -9.90 34.34 -7.11
CA ALA A 164 -11.12 34.59 -7.89
C ALA A 164 -11.49 33.42 -8.81
N LYS A 165 -10.48 32.67 -9.27
CA LYS A 165 -10.67 31.47 -10.12
C LYS A 165 -10.54 30.16 -9.36
N ASN A 166 -10.28 30.18 -8.05
CA ASN A 166 -9.97 29.01 -7.21
C ASN A 166 -8.77 28.18 -7.74
N LEU A 167 -7.74 28.84 -8.23
CA LEU A 167 -6.50 28.23 -8.73
C LEU A 167 -5.37 28.49 -7.75
N TYR A 168 -4.70 27.41 -7.34
CA TYR A 168 -3.63 27.43 -6.33
C TYR A 168 -2.43 26.59 -6.81
N GLY A 169 -1.24 27.02 -6.49
CA GLY A 169 -0.02 26.28 -6.82
C GLY A 169 0.99 26.28 -5.69
N ILE A 170 1.65 25.15 -5.51
CA ILE A 170 2.68 24.89 -4.51
C ILE A 170 3.87 24.23 -5.20
N GLN A 171 5.07 24.81 -5.08
CA GLN A 171 6.29 24.27 -5.67
C GLN A 171 6.87 23.10 -4.88
N PHE A 172 6.70 23.09 -3.57
CA PHE A 172 7.15 22.01 -2.68
C PHE A 172 6.14 20.86 -2.61
N HIS A 173 6.50 19.81 -1.87
CA HIS A 173 5.69 18.61 -1.69
C HIS A 173 4.99 18.61 -0.32
N PRO A 174 3.74 19.11 -0.23
CA PRO A 174 2.99 19.13 1.04
C PRO A 174 2.52 17.73 1.47
N GLU A 175 2.52 16.76 0.57
CA GLU A 175 2.09 15.39 0.83
C GLU A 175 3.09 14.58 1.64
N VAL A 176 4.40 14.94 1.64
CA VAL A 176 5.42 14.21 2.38
C VAL A 176 5.53 14.68 3.83
N LEU A 177 5.92 13.79 4.74
CA LEU A 177 6.03 14.08 6.18
C LEU A 177 7.09 15.13 6.53
N HIS A 178 8.06 15.35 5.65
CA HIS A 178 9.11 16.37 5.83
C HIS A 178 8.60 17.81 5.69
N SER A 179 7.41 17.99 5.10
CA SER A 179 6.70 19.27 5.07
C SER A 179 5.85 19.39 6.33
N GLU A 180 6.34 20.13 7.34
CA GLU A 180 5.79 20.18 8.69
C GLU A 180 4.27 20.47 8.73
N TYR A 181 3.79 21.41 7.92
CA TYR A 181 2.38 21.80 7.84
C TYR A 181 1.72 21.40 6.51
N GLY A 182 2.33 20.50 5.75
CA GLY A 182 1.80 20.08 4.45
C GLY A 182 0.39 19.48 4.55
N HIS A 183 0.13 18.68 5.59
CA HIS A 183 -1.19 18.12 5.86
C HIS A 183 -2.25 19.18 6.16
N VAL A 184 -1.88 20.29 6.82
CA VAL A 184 -2.77 21.43 7.08
C VAL A 184 -3.11 22.14 5.78
N MET A 185 -2.11 22.39 4.91
CA MET A 185 -2.30 23.05 3.61
C MET A 185 -3.22 22.24 2.70
N LEU A 186 -3.01 20.92 2.58
CA LEU A 186 -3.90 20.04 1.82
C LEU A 186 -5.30 19.97 2.43
N GLY A 187 -5.41 19.89 3.76
CA GLY A 187 -6.69 19.97 4.46
C GLY A 187 -7.42 21.29 4.22
N ASN A 188 -6.69 22.40 4.16
CA ASN A 188 -7.23 23.71 3.83
C ASN A 188 -7.77 23.78 2.40
N PHE A 189 -7.05 23.24 1.42
CA PHE A 189 -7.54 23.13 0.05
C PHE A 189 -8.86 22.34 0.02
N ILE A 190 -8.90 21.18 0.62
CA ILE A 190 -10.07 20.29 0.64
C ILE A 190 -11.28 20.95 1.33
N LYS A 191 -11.07 21.48 2.55
CA LYS A 191 -12.17 21.99 3.41
C LYS A 191 -12.53 23.43 3.13
N ASN A 192 -11.54 24.31 2.95
CA ASN A 192 -11.79 25.74 2.83
C ASN A 192 -11.99 26.20 1.38
N VAL A 193 -11.31 25.57 0.41
CA VAL A 193 -11.41 25.91 -1.02
C VAL A 193 -12.43 25.04 -1.72
N CYS A 194 -12.29 23.71 -1.66
CA CYS A 194 -13.24 22.78 -2.31
C CYS A 194 -14.57 22.65 -1.56
N LYS A 195 -14.66 23.13 -0.31
CA LYS A 195 -15.87 23.06 0.54
C LYS A 195 -16.40 21.65 0.73
N CYS A 196 -15.50 20.64 0.84
CA CYS A 196 -15.90 19.28 1.08
C CYS A 196 -16.43 19.08 2.51
N GLU A 197 -17.51 18.31 2.64
CA GLU A 197 -18.13 17.93 3.93
C GLU A 197 -17.36 16.84 4.68
N CYS A 198 -16.37 16.20 4.00
CA CYS A 198 -15.51 15.16 4.57
C CYS A 198 -16.33 13.95 5.07
N ASN A 199 -17.17 13.40 4.22
CA ASN A 199 -18.15 12.35 4.55
C ASN A 199 -17.69 10.93 4.18
N TRP A 200 -16.47 10.74 3.71
CA TRP A 200 -15.87 9.43 3.47
C TRP A 200 -15.48 8.75 4.79
N LYS A 201 -16.39 7.91 5.33
CA LYS A 201 -16.21 7.20 6.60
C LYS A 201 -16.29 5.70 6.40
N MET A 202 -15.48 4.94 7.13
CA MET A 202 -15.37 3.49 6.93
C MET A 202 -16.59 2.71 7.45
N ASP A 203 -17.27 3.17 8.47
CA ASP A 203 -18.55 2.60 8.93
C ASP A 203 -19.60 2.61 7.81
N ALA A 204 -19.84 3.78 7.21
CA ALA A 204 -20.76 3.94 6.10
C ALA A 204 -20.31 3.15 4.85
N PHE A 205 -19.01 3.13 4.56
CA PHE A 205 -18.46 2.33 3.46
C PHE A 205 -18.75 0.84 3.65
N VAL A 206 -18.49 0.30 4.85
CA VAL A 206 -18.71 -1.12 5.17
C VAL A 206 -20.19 -1.49 5.02
N GLU A 207 -21.09 -0.70 5.58
CA GLU A 207 -22.55 -0.93 5.49
C GLU A 207 -23.04 -0.92 4.04
N ASN A 208 -22.65 0.09 3.27
CA ASN A 208 -23.04 0.23 1.87
C ASN A 208 -22.45 -0.90 1.00
N SER A 209 -21.21 -1.30 1.26
CA SER A 209 -20.56 -2.39 0.53
C SER A 209 -21.25 -3.73 0.81
N ILE A 210 -21.57 -4.03 2.07
CA ILE A 210 -22.32 -5.25 2.44
C ILE A 210 -23.67 -5.28 1.73
N LYS A 211 -24.41 -4.16 1.72
CA LYS A 211 -25.70 -4.06 1.02
C LYS A 211 -25.57 -4.30 -0.47
N ALA A 212 -24.62 -3.62 -1.12
CA ALA A 212 -24.37 -3.76 -2.55
C ALA A 212 -23.95 -5.17 -2.94
N ILE A 213 -23.09 -5.82 -2.14
CA ILE A 213 -22.69 -7.22 -2.36
C ILE A 213 -23.89 -8.14 -2.22
N LYS A 214 -24.72 -7.95 -1.20
CA LYS A 214 -25.92 -8.76 -0.98
C LYS A 214 -26.91 -8.66 -2.16
N GLU A 215 -27.15 -7.45 -2.65
CA GLU A 215 -28.00 -7.20 -3.83
C GLU A 215 -27.42 -7.85 -5.09
N LYS A 216 -26.11 -7.74 -5.31
CA LYS A 216 -25.41 -8.28 -6.47
C LYS A 216 -25.39 -9.81 -6.48
N VAL A 217 -25.09 -10.42 -5.36
CA VAL A 217 -24.92 -11.88 -5.23
C VAL A 217 -26.29 -12.59 -5.17
N GLY A 218 -27.26 -12.02 -4.47
CA GLY A 218 -28.54 -12.67 -4.24
C GLY A 218 -28.36 -14.05 -3.57
N ASN A 219 -28.82 -15.11 -4.24
CA ASN A 219 -28.67 -16.50 -3.80
C ASN A 219 -27.46 -17.21 -4.44
N GLY A 220 -26.58 -16.49 -5.14
CA GLY A 220 -25.42 -17.06 -5.81
C GLY A 220 -24.37 -17.57 -4.83
N LYS A 221 -23.57 -18.54 -5.29
CA LYS A 221 -22.44 -19.09 -4.54
C LYS A 221 -21.18 -18.29 -4.79
N VAL A 222 -20.45 -18.01 -3.72
CA VAL A 222 -19.24 -17.18 -3.72
C VAL A 222 -18.05 -18.00 -3.25
N LEU A 223 -16.94 -17.92 -3.97
CA LEU A 223 -15.66 -18.54 -3.62
C LEU A 223 -14.62 -17.46 -3.29
N CYS A 224 -13.92 -17.64 -2.20
CA CYS A 224 -12.86 -16.75 -1.76
C CYS A 224 -11.56 -17.52 -1.49
N ALA A 225 -10.46 -17.08 -2.09
CA ALA A 225 -9.14 -17.54 -1.69
C ALA A 225 -8.69 -16.77 -0.44
N LEU A 226 -8.62 -17.44 0.69
CA LEU A 226 -8.21 -16.85 1.96
C LEU A 226 -6.70 -17.11 2.16
N SER A 227 -5.89 -16.07 2.05
CA SER A 227 -4.43 -16.20 2.23
C SER A 227 -3.97 -16.05 3.68
N GLY A 228 -4.88 -15.73 4.60
CA GLY A 228 -4.53 -15.33 5.98
C GLY A 228 -4.00 -13.89 6.11
N GLY A 229 -3.80 -13.18 5.01
CA GLY A 229 -3.45 -11.76 5.01
C GLY A 229 -4.62 -10.86 5.40
N VAL A 230 -4.33 -9.60 5.75
CA VAL A 230 -5.34 -8.62 6.19
C VAL A 230 -6.43 -8.42 5.14
N ASP A 231 -6.04 -8.24 3.87
CA ASP A 231 -6.98 -7.90 2.80
C ASP A 231 -7.96 -9.05 2.52
N SER A 232 -7.46 -10.27 2.35
CA SER A 232 -8.31 -11.44 2.15
C SER A 232 -9.22 -11.71 3.36
N SER A 233 -8.74 -11.45 4.58
CA SER A 233 -9.53 -11.59 5.80
C SER A 233 -10.66 -10.56 5.88
N VAL A 234 -10.37 -9.30 5.57
CA VAL A 234 -11.39 -8.23 5.55
C VAL A 234 -12.43 -8.49 4.46
N ALA A 235 -11.99 -8.88 3.27
CA ALA A 235 -12.90 -9.28 2.18
C ALA A 235 -13.80 -10.44 2.60
N ALA A 236 -13.24 -11.52 3.16
CA ALA A 236 -13.98 -12.69 3.61
C ALA A 236 -15.04 -12.35 4.68
N VAL A 237 -14.69 -11.54 5.68
CA VAL A 237 -15.64 -11.12 6.73
C VAL A 237 -16.75 -10.24 6.16
N MET A 238 -16.42 -9.31 5.26
CA MET A 238 -17.41 -8.46 4.59
C MET A 238 -18.41 -9.31 3.79
N LEU A 239 -17.91 -10.28 3.03
CA LEU A 239 -18.74 -11.24 2.27
C LEU A 239 -19.57 -12.14 3.20
N SER A 240 -18.98 -12.64 4.28
CA SER A 240 -19.70 -13.46 5.27
C SER A 240 -20.92 -12.74 5.84
N LYS A 241 -20.79 -11.42 6.13
CA LYS A 241 -21.91 -10.60 6.59
C LYS A 241 -22.95 -10.32 5.50
N ALA A 242 -22.54 -10.31 4.23
CA ALA A 242 -23.43 -10.06 3.10
C ALA A 242 -24.22 -11.31 2.67
N VAL A 243 -23.55 -12.48 2.56
CA VAL A 243 -24.10 -13.68 1.91
C VAL A 243 -24.08 -14.93 2.79
N GLY A 244 -23.49 -14.87 4.00
CA GLY A 244 -23.48 -15.96 4.97
C GLY A 244 -22.91 -17.26 4.40
N GLU A 245 -23.65 -18.37 4.56
CA GLU A 245 -23.23 -19.72 4.15
C GLU A 245 -23.08 -19.92 2.63
N ASN A 246 -23.50 -18.95 1.82
CA ASN A 246 -23.21 -18.98 0.39
C ASN A 246 -21.74 -18.67 0.07
N LEU A 247 -20.96 -18.21 1.05
CA LEU A 247 -19.53 -18.00 0.94
C LEU A 247 -18.77 -19.27 1.31
N THR A 248 -17.88 -19.71 0.42
CA THR A 248 -16.87 -20.72 0.73
C THR A 248 -15.49 -20.09 0.65
N CYS A 249 -14.73 -20.17 1.73
CA CYS A 249 -13.34 -19.74 1.82
C CYS A 249 -12.41 -20.94 1.76
N VAL A 250 -11.48 -20.93 0.81
CA VAL A 250 -10.42 -21.95 0.70
C VAL A 250 -9.11 -21.35 1.19
N PHE A 251 -8.55 -21.92 2.23
CA PHE A 251 -7.25 -21.59 2.80
C PHE A 251 -6.24 -22.68 2.45
N VAL A 252 -5.23 -22.34 1.68
CA VAL A 252 -4.16 -23.27 1.30
C VAL A 252 -3.00 -23.15 2.29
N ASP A 253 -2.84 -24.16 3.12
CA ASP A 253 -1.67 -24.30 3.99
C ASP A 253 -0.54 -24.97 3.19
N HIS A 254 0.29 -24.15 2.61
CA HIS A 254 1.41 -24.56 1.76
C HIS A 254 2.68 -24.91 2.55
N GLY A 255 2.63 -24.93 3.88
CA GLY A 255 3.74 -25.27 4.74
C GLY A 255 4.81 -24.16 4.91
N LEU A 256 4.70 -23.05 4.16
CA LEU A 256 5.62 -21.91 4.22
C LEU A 256 5.04 -20.74 5.03
N LEU A 257 4.04 -21.01 5.85
CA LEU A 257 3.41 -20.04 6.76
C LEU A 257 4.30 -19.83 8.01
N ARG A 258 4.02 -18.74 8.74
CA ARG A 258 4.60 -18.56 10.09
C ARG A 258 4.16 -19.67 11.02
N LYS A 259 4.89 -19.85 12.11
CA LYS A 259 4.53 -20.81 13.16
C LYS A 259 3.09 -20.57 13.65
N ASN A 260 2.29 -21.62 13.65
CA ASN A 260 0.87 -21.67 14.09
C ASN A 260 -0.10 -20.79 13.25
N GLU A 261 0.34 -20.17 12.17
CA GLU A 261 -0.48 -19.23 11.39
C GLU A 261 -1.72 -19.90 10.79
N GLY A 262 -1.60 -21.12 10.29
CA GLY A 262 -2.73 -21.89 9.76
C GLY A 262 -3.79 -22.18 10.84
N ASP A 263 -3.37 -22.50 12.05
CA ASP A 263 -4.26 -22.78 13.18
C ASP A 263 -4.95 -21.49 13.68
N GLU A 264 -4.24 -20.35 13.67
CA GLU A 264 -4.81 -19.04 13.97
C GLU A 264 -5.92 -18.64 12.97
N VAL A 265 -5.68 -18.88 11.68
CA VAL A 265 -6.66 -18.61 10.63
C VAL A 265 -7.88 -19.52 10.79
N GLU A 266 -7.67 -20.82 11.04
CA GLU A 266 -8.75 -21.78 11.26
C GLU A 266 -9.55 -21.49 12.53
N ALA A 267 -8.91 -21.02 13.61
CA ALA A 267 -9.60 -20.60 14.83
C ALA A 267 -10.55 -19.43 14.61
N VAL A 268 -10.24 -18.54 13.66
CA VAL A 268 -11.06 -17.36 13.35
C VAL A 268 -12.15 -17.66 12.33
N PHE A 269 -11.83 -18.41 11.27
CA PHE A 269 -12.70 -18.63 10.12
C PHE A 269 -13.31 -20.04 10.03
N GLY A 270 -12.80 -20.98 10.80
CA GLY A 270 -13.29 -22.36 10.83
C GLY A 270 -14.66 -22.50 11.49
N SER A 271 -15.14 -23.74 11.60
CA SER A 271 -16.48 -24.06 12.12
C SER A 271 -16.77 -23.55 13.53
N ASN A 272 -15.73 -23.38 14.35
CA ASN A 272 -15.82 -22.81 15.70
C ASN A 272 -15.53 -21.31 15.74
N GLY A 273 -15.31 -20.69 14.58
CA GLY A 273 -15.02 -19.27 14.46
C GLY A 273 -16.24 -18.37 14.58
N ASN A 274 -16.01 -17.06 14.51
CA ASN A 274 -17.05 -16.05 14.76
C ASN A 274 -17.88 -15.70 13.51
N TYR A 275 -17.56 -16.27 12.35
CA TYR A 275 -18.15 -15.87 11.07
C TYR A 275 -18.93 -17.01 10.42
N LYS A 276 -20.11 -16.70 9.87
CA LYS A 276 -20.94 -17.66 9.13
C LYS A 276 -20.41 -17.77 7.69
N LEU A 277 -19.59 -18.77 7.43
CA LEU A 277 -19.06 -19.11 6.10
C LEU A 277 -18.63 -20.59 6.08
N ASN A 278 -18.46 -21.14 4.90
CA ASN A 278 -17.86 -22.46 4.74
C ASN A 278 -16.34 -22.29 4.66
N PHE A 279 -15.60 -22.91 5.56
CA PHE A 279 -14.14 -22.86 5.58
C PHE A 279 -13.53 -24.20 5.22
N ILE A 280 -12.60 -24.20 4.26
CA ILE A 280 -11.85 -25.38 3.83
C ILE A 280 -10.37 -25.08 3.99
N ARG A 281 -9.69 -25.80 4.89
CA ARG A 281 -8.22 -25.78 4.99
C ARG A 281 -7.66 -26.95 4.17
N VAL A 282 -6.78 -26.62 3.22
CA VAL A 282 -6.09 -27.62 2.40
C VAL A 282 -4.66 -27.72 2.86
N ASN A 283 -4.27 -28.82 3.50
CA ASN A 283 -2.88 -29.08 3.84
C ASN A 283 -2.13 -29.56 2.58
N ALA A 284 -1.29 -28.70 2.03
CA ALA A 284 -0.52 -28.94 0.82
C ALA A 284 1.00 -28.88 1.04
N ALA A 285 1.49 -28.86 2.29
CA ALA A 285 2.88 -28.63 2.63
C ALA A 285 3.85 -29.55 1.87
N GLU A 286 3.62 -30.87 1.90
CA GLU A 286 4.47 -31.85 1.21
C GLU A 286 4.52 -31.64 -0.31
N ARG A 287 3.42 -31.17 -0.88
CA ARG A 287 3.31 -30.88 -2.32
C ARG A 287 4.22 -29.70 -2.69
N PHE A 288 4.21 -28.65 -1.89
CA PHE A 288 5.07 -27.48 -2.10
C PHE A 288 6.55 -27.82 -1.86
N TYR A 289 6.89 -28.55 -0.80
CA TYR A 289 8.26 -28.98 -0.54
C TYR A 289 8.81 -29.84 -1.69
N SER A 290 8.02 -30.76 -2.21
CA SER A 290 8.42 -31.60 -3.35
C SER A 290 8.73 -30.79 -4.60
N LYS A 291 7.97 -29.72 -4.87
CA LYS A 291 8.17 -28.84 -6.02
C LYS A 291 9.37 -27.89 -5.86
N LEU A 292 9.73 -27.56 -4.61
CA LEU A 292 10.84 -26.69 -4.29
C LEU A 292 12.17 -27.44 -4.09
N ALA A 293 12.15 -28.77 -4.10
CA ALA A 293 13.35 -29.59 -3.95
C ALA A 293 14.40 -29.24 -5.02
N GLY A 294 15.63 -28.93 -4.59
CA GLY A 294 16.73 -28.53 -5.46
C GLY A 294 16.61 -27.11 -6.06
N VAL A 295 15.60 -26.32 -5.70
CA VAL A 295 15.40 -24.97 -6.21
C VAL A 295 16.01 -23.94 -5.26
N SER A 296 17.02 -23.21 -5.73
CA SER A 296 17.74 -22.20 -4.95
C SER A 296 17.58 -20.77 -5.49
N GLU A 297 17.07 -20.60 -6.70
CA GLU A 297 16.97 -19.30 -7.36
C GLU A 297 15.65 -18.62 -6.92
N PRO A 298 15.70 -17.35 -6.41
CA PRO A 298 14.57 -16.68 -5.79
C PRO A 298 13.33 -16.53 -6.69
N GLU A 299 13.51 -16.08 -7.92
CA GLU A 299 12.40 -15.90 -8.86
C GLU A 299 11.73 -17.22 -9.24
N LYS A 300 12.54 -18.28 -9.35
CA LYS A 300 12.02 -19.62 -9.62
C LYS A 300 11.20 -20.16 -8.45
N LYS A 301 11.64 -19.92 -7.18
CA LYS A 301 10.84 -20.24 -5.99
C LYS A 301 9.50 -19.49 -6.01
N ARG A 302 9.51 -18.19 -6.24
CA ARG A 302 8.30 -17.35 -6.32
C ARG A 302 7.31 -17.88 -7.35
N LYS A 303 7.80 -18.21 -8.54
CA LYS A 303 6.99 -18.74 -9.64
C LYS A 303 6.37 -20.10 -9.29
N ILE A 304 7.18 -21.03 -8.77
CA ILE A 304 6.69 -22.36 -8.38
C ILE A 304 5.62 -22.26 -7.29
N ILE A 305 5.86 -21.45 -6.26
CA ILE A 305 4.93 -21.29 -5.13
C ILE A 305 3.61 -20.68 -5.64
N GLY A 306 3.67 -19.64 -6.47
CA GLY A 306 2.50 -19.01 -7.06
C GLY A 306 1.69 -19.97 -7.94
N GLU A 307 2.34 -20.66 -8.87
CA GLU A 307 1.69 -21.62 -9.76
C GLU A 307 1.05 -22.78 -8.98
N GLU A 308 1.74 -23.31 -7.98
CA GLU A 308 1.24 -24.44 -7.23
C GLU A 308 0.06 -24.05 -6.32
N PHE A 309 0.11 -22.83 -5.74
CA PHE A 309 -1.02 -22.29 -4.99
C PHE A 309 -2.29 -22.22 -5.85
N ILE A 310 -2.16 -21.74 -7.07
CA ILE A 310 -3.27 -21.65 -8.02
C ILE A 310 -3.81 -23.04 -8.32
N ARG A 311 -2.96 -24.04 -8.60
CA ARG A 311 -3.39 -25.41 -8.91
C ARG A 311 -4.14 -26.06 -7.75
N VAL A 312 -3.65 -25.90 -6.51
CA VAL A 312 -4.35 -26.42 -5.33
C VAL A 312 -5.72 -25.76 -5.17
N PHE A 313 -5.78 -24.44 -5.34
CA PHE A 313 -7.03 -23.70 -5.26
C PHE A 313 -8.05 -24.16 -6.32
N GLU A 314 -7.61 -24.39 -7.55
CA GLU A 314 -8.44 -24.90 -8.65
C GLU A 314 -8.99 -26.29 -8.38
N GLU A 315 -8.16 -27.18 -7.86
CA GLU A 315 -8.57 -28.54 -7.51
C GLU A 315 -9.68 -28.51 -6.46
N GLU A 316 -9.58 -27.63 -5.46
CA GLU A 316 -10.62 -27.46 -4.46
C GLU A 316 -11.88 -26.79 -5.03
N ALA A 317 -11.71 -25.77 -5.88
CA ALA A 317 -12.84 -25.13 -6.56
C ALA A 317 -13.66 -26.14 -7.38
N LYS A 318 -13.01 -27.08 -8.06
CA LYS A 318 -13.68 -28.16 -8.80
C LYS A 318 -14.49 -29.10 -7.90
N LYS A 319 -13.99 -29.40 -6.68
CA LYS A 319 -14.72 -30.24 -5.70
C LYS A 319 -15.97 -29.53 -5.14
N ILE A 320 -15.88 -28.18 -4.97
CA ILE A 320 -17.00 -27.36 -4.51
C ILE A 320 -18.12 -27.31 -5.57
N GLY A 321 -17.77 -27.45 -6.85
CA GLY A 321 -18.69 -27.46 -7.97
C GLY A 321 -19.00 -26.05 -8.48
N LYS A 322 -20.23 -25.82 -8.99
CA LYS A 322 -20.57 -24.54 -9.61
C LYS A 322 -20.54 -23.40 -8.61
N VAL A 323 -19.74 -22.38 -8.94
CA VAL A 323 -19.59 -21.13 -8.22
C VAL A 323 -20.00 -19.99 -9.15
N ASP A 324 -20.76 -19.01 -8.64
CA ASP A 324 -21.23 -17.89 -9.45
C ASP A 324 -20.26 -16.71 -9.39
N PHE A 325 -19.56 -16.50 -8.28
CA PHE A 325 -18.69 -15.36 -8.05
C PHE A 325 -17.37 -15.78 -7.41
N LEU A 326 -16.27 -15.15 -7.86
CA LEU A 326 -14.95 -15.23 -7.22
C LEU A 326 -14.65 -13.93 -6.47
N VAL A 327 -14.07 -14.03 -5.28
CA VAL A 327 -13.63 -12.85 -4.50
C VAL A 327 -12.14 -12.64 -4.67
N GLN A 328 -11.77 -11.41 -4.94
CA GLN A 328 -10.38 -10.96 -4.97
C GLN A 328 -10.16 -9.82 -3.97
N GLY A 329 -9.09 -9.90 -3.20
CA GLY A 329 -8.73 -8.89 -2.19
C GLY A 329 -7.93 -7.71 -2.76
N THR A 330 -8.19 -7.31 -4.00
CA THR A 330 -7.56 -6.16 -4.67
C THR A 330 -7.81 -4.90 -3.87
N ILE A 331 -6.79 -4.08 -3.66
CA ILE A 331 -6.88 -2.77 -3.02
C ILE A 331 -6.55 -1.65 -4.00
N TYR A 332 -6.82 -0.39 -3.63
CA TYR A 332 -6.70 0.74 -4.55
C TYR A 332 -5.29 0.94 -5.15
N PRO A 333 -4.18 0.79 -4.39
CA PRO A 333 -2.84 0.83 -4.98
C PRO A 333 -2.62 -0.19 -6.10
N ASP A 334 -3.13 -1.42 -5.97
CA ASP A 334 -3.01 -2.47 -7.01
C ASP A 334 -3.70 -2.04 -8.32
N VAL A 335 -4.84 -1.33 -8.18
CA VAL A 335 -5.60 -0.79 -9.31
C VAL A 335 -4.82 0.30 -10.03
N VAL A 336 -4.17 1.19 -9.29
CA VAL A 336 -3.36 2.28 -9.85
C VAL A 336 -2.13 1.74 -10.56
N GLU A 337 -1.41 0.81 -9.94
CA GLU A 337 -0.18 0.20 -10.49
C GLU A 337 -0.45 -0.61 -11.77
N SER A 338 -1.61 -1.26 -11.85
CA SER A 338 -2.01 -1.99 -13.07
C SER A 338 -2.41 -1.09 -14.24
N GLY A 339 -2.39 0.23 -14.09
CA GLY A 339 -2.80 1.21 -15.12
C GLY A 339 -4.31 1.20 -15.41
N LEU A 340 -5.10 0.61 -14.53
CA LEU A 340 -6.49 0.24 -14.75
C LEU A 340 -7.49 1.25 -14.14
N GLY A 341 -7.16 2.54 -14.13
CA GLY A 341 -8.10 3.60 -13.72
C GLY A 341 -9.28 3.87 -14.67
N GLY A 342 -9.50 3.09 -15.73
CA GLY A 342 -10.56 3.28 -16.74
C GLY A 342 -11.39 2.02 -17.02
N GLU A 343 -12.47 2.15 -17.80
CA GLU A 343 -13.44 1.09 -18.12
C GLU A 343 -12.87 -0.17 -18.83
N SER A 344 -11.62 -0.15 -19.30
CA SER A 344 -10.93 -1.31 -19.86
C SER A 344 -10.54 -2.40 -18.84
N VAL A 345 -10.90 -2.20 -17.59
CA VAL A 345 -10.59 -3.04 -16.43
C VAL A 345 -11.29 -4.39 -16.45
N VAL A 346 -12.49 -4.47 -17.02
CA VAL A 346 -13.30 -5.71 -16.99
C VAL A 346 -12.64 -6.84 -17.81
N ILE A 347 -11.93 -6.50 -18.90
CA ILE A 347 -11.31 -7.51 -19.78
C ILE A 347 -9.93 -7.97 -19.25
N LYS A 348 -9.19 -7.11 -18.52
CA LYS A 348 -7.87 -7.45 -17.98
C LYS A 348 -7.89 -8.01 -16.55
N SER A 349 -8.99 -7.85 -15.79
CA SER A 349 -9.14 -8.47 -14.46
C SER A 349 -9.11 -10.00 -14.52
N HIS A 350 -9.48 -10.60 -15.64
CA HIS A 350 -9.28 -12.03 -15.89
C HIS A 350 -7.80 -12.43 -16.00
N HIS A 351 -6.89 -11.49 -16.27
CA HIS A 351 -5.45 -11.76 -16.40
C HIS A 351 -4.63 -11.41 -15.16
N ASN A 352 -5.17 -10.62 -14.22
CA ASN A 352 -4.47 -10.33 -12.95
C ASN A 352 -4.61 -11.42 -11.88
N VAL A 353 -5.56 -12.34 -12.06
CA VAL A 353 -5.50 -13.66 -11.45
C VAL A 353 -4.60 -14.50 -12.37
N GLY A 354 -3.30 -14.20 -12.38
CA GLY A 354 -2.35 -14.88 -13.24
C GLY A 354 -2.45 -16.38 -13.03
N GLY A 355 -3.13 -17.06 -13.97
CA GLY A 355 -3.22 -18.50 -14.02
C GLY A 355 -4.51 -19.12 -13.49
N LEU A 356 -5.62 -18.40 -13.24
CA LEU A 356 -6.92 -19.07 -13.12
C LEU A 356 -7.31 -19.61 -14.50
N PRO A 357 -7.57 -20.92 -14.62
CA PRO A 357 -7.83 -21.51 -15.92
C PRO A 357 -9.19 -21.13 -16.47
N ASP A 358 -9.31 -21.19 -17.78
CA ASP A 358 -10.51 -20.92 -18.60
C ASP A 358 -11.75 -21.79 -18.26
N TYR A 359 -11.67 -22.69 -17.29
CA TYR A 359 -12.76 -23.62 -16.93
C TYR A 359 -13.41 -23.40 -15.57
N VAL A 360 -13.05 -22.37 -14.80
CA VAL A 360 -13.90 -21.93 -13.68
C VAL A 360 -14.87 -20.89 -14.23
N ASP A 361 -16.04 -21.36 -14.67
CA ASP A 361 -17.09 -20.53 -15.25
C ASP A 361 -17.83 -19.79 -14.14
N PHE A 362 -17.27 -18.65 -13.66
CA PHE A 362 -17.93 -17.74 -12.75
C PHE A 362 -18.46 -16.52 -13.53
N LYS A 363 -19.56 -15.96 -13.06
CA LYS A 363 -20.24 -14.83 -13.72
C LYS A 363 -19.41 -13.55 -13.61
N GLU A 364 -18.78 -13.33 -12.44
CA GLU A 364 -18.09 -12.06 -12.17
C GLU A 364 -17.13 -12.21 -10.96
N ILE A 365 -16.11 -11.33 -10.95
CA ILE A 365 -15.21 -11.15 -9.80
C ILE A 365 -15.79 -10.05 -8.89
N ILE A 366 -15.78 -10.30 -7.58
CA ILE A 366 -16.15 -9.32 -6.55
C ILE A 366 -14.87 -8.82 -5.89
N GLU A 367 -14.62 -7.52 -5.99
CA GLU A 367 -13.46 -6.84 -5.39
C GLU A 367 -13.95 -5.83 -4.35
N PRO A 368 -14.27 -6.25 -3.12
CA PRO A 368 -14.92 -5.39 -2.13
C PRO A 368 -14.03 -4.27 -1.60
N LEU A 369 -12.71 -4.39 -1.74
CA LEU A 369 -11.72 -3.47 -1.20
C LEU A 369 -11.05 -2.61 -2.27
N ARG A 370 -11.49 -2.71 -3.52
CA ARG A 370 -10.89 -2.08 -4.69
C ARG A 370 -10.68 -0.56 -4.55
N ASP A 371 -11.57 0.09 -3.82
CA ASP A 371 -11.55 1.54 -3.63
C ASP A 371 -10.80 1.98 -2.35
N LEU A 372 -10.21 1.05 -1.60
CA LEU A 372 -9.57 1.32 -0.31
C LEU A 372 -8.04 1.29 -0.37
N PHE A 373 -7.42 2.23 0.32
CA PHE A 373 -6.01 2.13 0.68
C PHE A 373 -5.80 1.14 1.83
N LYS A 374 -4.58 0.67 2.03
CA LYS A 374 -4.24 -0.34 3.06
C LYS A 374 -4.65 0.04 4.48
N ASP A 375 -4.49 1.30 4.84
CA ASP A 375 -4.91 1.82 6.15
C ASP A 375 -6.44 1.91 6.29
N GLU A 376 -7.16 2.20 5.20
CA GLU A 376 -8.62 2.15 5.14
C GLU A 376 -9.13 0.70 5.26
N VAL A 377 -8.47 -0.27 4.62
CA VAL A 377 -8.77 -1.70 4.78
C VAL A 377 -8.66 -2.12 6.25
N ARG A 378 -7.61 -1.67 6.95
CA ARG A 378 -7.47 -1.93 8.39
C ARG A 378 -8.58 -1.31 9.21
N LYS A 379 -8.97 -0.07 8.93
CA LYS A 379 -10.11 0.59 9.59
C LYS A 379 -11.41 -0.17 9.33
N ALA A 380 -11.68 -0.55 8.07
CA ALA A 380 -12.83 -1.36 7.71
C ALA A 380 -12.82 -2.73 8.44
N GLY A 381 -11.63 -3.33 8.61
CA GLY A 381 -11.46 -4.56 9.39
C GLY A 381 -11.87 -4.39 10.86
N LEU A 382 -11.52 -3.26 11.48
CA LEU A 382 -11.96 -2.95 12.86
C LEU A 382 -13.47 -2.75 12.94
N GLU A 383 -14.08 -2.02 11.99
CA GLU A 383 -15.53 -1.83 11.91
C GLU A 383 -16.29 -3.15 11.71
N LEU A 384 -15.69 -4.09 11.00
CA LEU A 384 -16.23 -5.45 10.83
C LEU A 384 -16.10 -6.32 12.08
N GLY A 385 -15.35 -5.87 13.10
CA GLY A 385 -15.10 -6.61 14.35
C GLY A 385 -13.99 -7.65 14.25
N ILE A 386 -13.09 -7.52 13.26
CA ILE A 386 -11.94 -8.41 13.15
C ILE A 386 -10.95 -8.12 14.30
N PRO A 387 -10.40 -9.14 14.97
CA PRO A 387 -9.44 -8.95 16.06
C PRO A 387 -8.24 -8.09 15.65
N LYS A 388 -7.83 -7.17 16.53
CA LYS A 388 -6.73 -6.22 16.26
C LYS A 388 -5.43 -6.90 15.81
N HIS A 389 -5.07 -8.05 16.39
CA HIS A 389 -3.84 -8.77 16.03
C HIS A 389 -3.85 -9.29 14.58
N LEU A 390 -5.03 -9.52 13.98
CA LEU A 390 -5.15 -9.88 12.56
C LEU A 390 -5.15 -8.63 11.67
N VAL A 391 -5.85 -7.56 12.09
CA VAL A 391 -5.94 -6.31 11.32
C VAL A 391 -4.58 -5.60 11.23
N PHE A 392 -3.81 -5.60 12.31
CA PHE A 392 -2.49 -4.96 12.38
C PHE A 392 -1.32 -5.93 12.14
N ARG A 393 -1.63 -7.11 11.63
CA ARG A 393 -0.61 -8.08 11.24
C ARG A 393 0.38 -7.45 10.27
N GLN A 394 1.67 -7.75 10.50
CA GLN A 394 2.72 -7.29 9.61
C GLN A 394 2.58 -7.87 8.21
N PRO A 395 3.04 -7.15 7.18
CA PRO A 395 3.13 -7.70 5.83
C PRO A 395 3.84 -9.05 5.84
N PHE A 396 3.29 -9.99 5.08
CA PHE A 396 3.90 -11.29 4.86
C PHE A 396 3.92 -11.55 3.36
N PRO A 397 5.07 -11.91 2.80
CA PRO A 397 5.18 -12.07 1.36
C PRO A 397 4.34 -13.24 0.85
N GLY A 398 3.81 -13.13 -0.37
CA GLY A 398 3.02 -14.20 -0.99
C GLY A 398 3.71 -15.57 -1.00
N PRO A 399 5.03 -15.67 -1.31
CA PRO A 399 5.78 -16.92 -1.23
C PRO A 399 6.06 -17.41 0.20
N GLY A 400 5.59 -16.71 1.23
CA GLY A 400 5.78 -17.07 2.62
C GLY A 400 7.26 -17.11 3.03
N LEU A 401 7.58 -18.04 3.90
CA LEU A 401 8.96 -18.27 4.37
C LEU A 401 9.91 -18.78 3.28
N GLY A 402 9.39 -19.17 2.10
CA GLY A 402 10.23 -19.65 1.00
C GLY A 402 11.29 -18.64 0.54
N ILE A 403 11.02 -17.32 0.67
CA ILE A 403 11.98 -16.25 0.34
C ILE A 403 12.72 -15.70 1.58
N ARG A 404 12.52 -16.34 2.75
CA ARG A 404 13.30 -16.10 3.97
C ARG A 404 14.28 -17.23 4.27
N ILE A 405 14.42 -18.16 3.34
CA ILE A 405 15.39 -19.25 3.37
C ILE A 405 16.27 -19.09 2.13
N ILE A 406 17.49 -18.59 2.32
CA ILE A 406 18.44 -18.45 1.22
C ILE A 406 18.84 -19.84 0.72
N GLY A 407 18.71 -20.05 -0.59
CA GLY A 407 18.96 -21.35 -1.24
C GLY A 407 17.77 -22.30 -1.18
N GLU A 408 18.02 -23.61 -1.17
CA GLU A 408 16.98 -24.63 -1.20
C GLU A 408 16.09 -24.61 0.04
N VAL A 409 14.78 -24.76 -0.18
CA VAL A 409 13.75 -24.82 0.86
C VAL A 409 13.49 -26.29 1.24
N THR A 410 13.60 -26.60 2.53
CA THR A 410 13.27 -27.92 3.09
C THR A 410 12.37 -27.76 4.31
N ALA A 411 11.62 -28.80 4.69
CA ALA A 411 10.76 -28.77 5.88
C ALA A 411 11.56 -28.45 7.16
N GLU A 412 12.79 -28.99 7.29
CA GLU A 412 13.70 -28.70 8.40
C GLU A 412 14.06 -27.20 8.47
N LYS A 413 14.49 -26.62 7.34
CA LYS A 413 14.83 -25.19 7.27
C LYS A 413 13.63 -24.28 7.53
N VAL A 414 12.46 -24.66 7.04
CA VAL A 414 11.22 -23.94 7.33
C VAL A 414 10.93 -23.94 8.82
N LYS A 415 11.07 -25.07 9.50
CA LYS A 415 10.87 -25.16 10.95
C LYS A 415 11.84 -24.28 11.72
N ILE A 416 13.12 -24.27 11.34
CA ILE A 416 14.13 -23.38 11.94
C ILE A 416 13.70 -21.91 11.83
N VAL A 417 13.27 -21.47 10.64
CA VAL A 417 12.83 -20.08 10.44
C VAL A 417 11.55 -19.79 11.21
N GLN A 418 10.58 -20.72 11.23
CA GLN A 418 9.34 -20.57 11.99
C GLN A 418 9.61 -20.35 13.48
N ASP A 419 10.50 -21.15 14.07
CA ASP A 419 10.82 -21.06 15.49
C ASP A 419 11.59 -19.77 15.81
N ALA A 420 12.62 -19.44 15.00
CA ALA A 420 13.39 -18.21 15.16
C ALA A 420 12.55 -16.94 14.96
N ASP A 421 11.69 -16.90 13.94
CA ASP A 421 10.78 -15.77 13.67
C ASP A 421 9.75 -15.59 14.79
N ALA A 422 9.23 -16.68 15.33
CA ALA A 422 8.29 -16.64 16.45
C ALA A 422 8.93 -16.04 17.70
N ILE A 423 10.15 -16.45 18.05
CA ILE A 423 10.92 -15.89 19.17
C ILE A 423 11.18 -14.42 18.94
N TYR A 424 11.64 -14.04 17.75
CA TYR A 424 11.94 -12.66 17.43
C TYR A 424 10.71 -11.75 17.56
N ARG A 425 9.59 -12.14 16.99
CA ARG A 425 8.33 -11.39 17.08
C ARG A 425 7.85 -11.27 18.52
N GLU A 426 7.93 -12.34 19.30
CA GLU A 426 7.53 -12.33 20.71
C GLU A 426 8.35 -11.34 21.54
N GLU A 427 9.68 -11.29 21.36
CA GLU A 427 10.52 -10.37 22.13
C GLU A 427 10.37 -8.91 21.69
N ILE A 428 10.11 -8.64 20.39
CA ILE A 428 9.75 -7.30 19.89
C ILE A 428 8.41 -6.83 20.52
N ASP A 429 7.41 -7.72 20.59
CA ASP A 429 6.12 -7.40 21.20
C ASP A 429 6.24 -7.14 22.71
N LYS A 430 7.00 -7.96 23.43
CA LYS A 430 7.30 -7.77 24.87
C LYS A 430 8.04 -6.46 25.13
N ALA A 431 8.88 -6.03 24.23
CA ALA A 431 9.59 -4.75 24.30
C ALA A 431 8.72 -3.54 23.94
N GLY A 432 7.46 -3.74 23.50
CA GLY A 432 6.55 -2.66 23.08
C GLY A 432 6.92 -2.00 21.75
N LEU A 433 7.80 -2.61 20.94
CA LEU A 433 8.35 -2.03 19.72
C LEU A 433 7.54 -2.37 18.46
N SER A 434 6.58 -3.27 18.55
CA SER A 434 5.81 -3.78 17.39
C SER A 434 5.03 -2.71 16.63
N GLN A 435 4.68 -1.59 17.28
CA GLN A 435 3.99 -0.46 16.63
C GLN A 435 4.95 0.55 16.00
N GLU A 436 6.23 0.54 16.41
CA GLU A 436 7.25 1.48 15.91
C GLU A 436 8.01 0.95 14.69
N ILE A 437 7.98 -0.37 14.49
CA ILE A 437 8.75 -1.06 13.45
C ILE A 437 7.77 -1.59 12.40
N ASN A 438 7.94 -1.15 11.16
CA ASN A 438 6.99 -1.47 10.10
C ASN A 438 7.05 -2.93 9.66
N GLN A 439 8.26 -3.51 9.62
CA GLN A 439 8.46 -4.93 9.31
C GLN A 439 9.69 -5.46 10.03
N TYR A 440 9.57 -6.65 10.62
CA TYR A 440 10.66 -7.39 11.25
C TYR A 440 10.43 -8.88 11.11
N PHE A 441 11.51 -9.64 10.90
CA PHE A 441 11.47 -11.08 10.66
C PHE A 441 12.84 -11.72 10.86
N ALA A 442 12.85 -13.04 11.00
CA ALA A 442 14.03 -13.88 10.92
C ALA A 442 14.12 -14.54 9.53
N ALA A 443 15.35 -14.68 9.04
CA ALA A 443 15.64 -15.39 7.79
C ALA A 443 16.81 -16.37 8.01
N LEU A 444 16.75 -17.51 7.35
CA LEU A 444 17.83 -18.49 7.36
C LEU A 444 18.83 -18.17 6.25
N THR A 445 20.04 -17.80 6.64
CA THR A 445 21.13 -17.71 5.70
C THR A 445 21.60 -19.12 5.33
N ASN A 446 22.16 -19.31 4.15
CA ASN A 446 22.78 -20.59 3.83
C ASN A 446 24.20 -20.72 4.42
N MET A 447 24.60 -19.76 5.25
CA MET A 447 25.90 -19.75 5.94
C MET A 447 25.89 -20.72 7.10
N ARG A 448 26.90 -21.55 7.14
CA ARG A 448 27.20 -22.40 8.31
C ARG A 448 28.46 -21.91 9.01
N SER A 449 28.49 -22.00 10.30
CA SER A 449 29.63 -21.60 11.11
C SER A 449 29.96 -22.62 12.18
N VAL A 450 31.22 -22.61 12.58
CA VAL A 450 31.69 -23.42 13.71
C VAL A 450 31.20 -22.74 15.00
N GLY A 451 30.58 -23.53 15.87
CA GLY A 451 30.22 -23.17 17.22
C GLY A 451 30.80 -24.14 18.24
N VAL A 452 30.72 -23.77 19.50
CA VAL A 452 31.01 -24.66 20.63
C VAL A 452 29.79 -24.64 21.53
N MET A 453 29.12 -25.76 21.66
CA MET A 453 27.94 -25.94 22.50
C MET A 453 28.19 -27.06 23.49
N GLY A 454 28.32 -26.70 24.77
CA GLY A 454 28.88 -27.58 25.75
C GLY A 454 30.34 -27.93 25.41
N ASP A 455 30.71 -29.21 25.46
CA ASP A 455 32.08 -29.70 25.15
C ASP A 455 32.27 -30.10 23.67
N TYR A 456 31.28 -29.87 22.81
CA TYR A 456 31.30 -30.31 21.42
C TYR A 456 31.36 -29.13 20.44
N ARG A 457 32.11 -29.35 19.35
CA ARG A 457 32.05 -28.43 18.18
C ARG A 457 30.81 -28.73 17.38
N THR A 458 30.09 -27.65 17.01
CA THR A 458 28.96 -27.70 16.10
C THR A 458 29.31 -27.02 14.78
N TYR A 459 28.57 -27.36 13.72
CA TYR A 459 28.67 -26.72 12.41
C TYR A 459 27.26 -26.49 11.89
N ASP A 460 26.65 -25.38 12.35
CA ASP A 460 25.23 -25.10 12.22
C ASP A 460 24.98 -23.78 11.48
N TYR A 461 23.72 -23.50 11.25
CA TYR A 461 23.26 -22.32 10.50
C TYR A 461 23.41 -21.02 11.27
N ALA A 462 23.47 -19.93 10.49
CA ALA A 462 23.30 -18.59 10.99
C ALA A 462 21.91 -18.05 10.61
N ILE A 463 21.21 -17.48 11.58
CA ILE A 463 19.97 -16.72 11.39
C ILE A 463 20.30 -15.23 11.22
N ALA A 464 19.73 -14.60 10.20
CA ALA A 464 19.71 -13.16 10.04
C ALA A 464 18.39 -12.58 10.58
N LEU A 465 18.51 -11.60 11.48
CA LEU A 465 17.39 -10.79 11.95
C LEU A 465 17.33 -9.52 11.10
N ARG A 466 16.15 -9.17 10.64
CA ARG A 466 15.88 -7.95 9.89
C ARG A 466 14.77 -7.16 10.60
N ALA A 467 14.95 -5.85 10.78
CA ALA A 467 13.91 -4.93 11.20
C ALA A 467 14.08 -3.61 10.46
N VAL A 468 12.98 -3.07 9.94
CA VAL A 468 13.02 -1.83 9.16
C VAL A 468 11.90 -0.87 9.56
N LYS A 469 12.23 0.42 9.49
CA LYS A 469 11.30 1.54 9.54
C LYS A 469 11.15 2.10 8.13
N THR A 470 9.91 2.33 7.72
CA THR A 470 9.59 2.82 6.38
C THR A 470 8.27 3.58 6.41
N ILE A 471 8.05 4.42 5.42
CA ILE A 471 6.79 5.15 5.26
C ILE A 471 5.94 4.51 4.15
N ASP A 472 6.58 4.13 3.06
CA ASP A 472 5.93 3.73 1.80
C ASP A 472 6.45 2.40 1.22
N PHE A 473 7.39 1.73 1.89
CA PHE A 473 8.10 0.54 1.43
C PHE A 473 8.97 0.74 0.17
N MET A 474 8.99 1.94 -0.40
CA MET A 474 9.92 2.30 -1.50
C MET A 474 11.33 2.49 -0.95
N THR A 475 11.43 3.19 0.17
CA THR A 475 12.67 3.36 0.94
C THR A 475 12.48 2.79 2.35
N ALA A 476 13.54 2.27 2.95
CA ALA A 476 13.50 1.77 4.31
C ALA A 476 14.87 1.92 4.99
N GLU A 477 14.85 2.25 6.27
CA GLU A 477 16.02 2.28 7.13
C GLU A 477 15.98 1.11 8.09
N ALA A 478 17.16 0.55 8.42
CA ALA A 478 17.25 -0.46 9.46
C ALA A 478 16.82 0.15 10.81
N ALA A 479 15.93 -0.53 11.52
CA ALA A 479 15.50 -0.11 12.83
C ALA A 479 16.64 -0.25 13.85
N ARG A 480 16.84 0.75 14.70
CA ARG A 480 17.80 0.66 15.80
C ARG A 480 17.13 -0.01 16.99
N LEU A 481 17.29 -1.32 17.10
CA LEU A 481 16.78 -2.08 18.22
C LEU A 481 17.66 -1.87 19.47
N PRO A 482 17.09 -1.83 20.69
CA PRO A 482 17.86 -1.87 21.91
C PRO A 482 18.73 -3.14 21.96
N TRP A 483 19.97 -2.98 22.43
CA TRP A 483 20.91 -4.10 22.49
C TRP A 483 20.40 -5.25 23.37
N GLU A 484 19.72 -4.91 24.45
CA GLU A 484 19.13 -5.87 25.39
C GLU A 484 18.06 -6.75 24.71
N VAL A 485 17.32 -6.20 23.74
CA VAL A 485 16.35 -6.98 22.95
C VAL A 485 17.07 -7.94 22.01
N LEU A 486 18.10 -7.45 21.30
CA LEU A 486 18.90 -8.30 20.40
C LEU A 486 19.62 -9.42 21.16
N GLU A 487 20.18 -9.12 22.31
CA GLU A 487 20.84 -10.10 23.17
C GLU A 487 19.85 -11.18 23.64
N LYS A 488 18.67 -10.79 24.06
CA LYS A 488 17.61 -11.69 24.52
C LYS A 488 17.10 -12.60 23.41
N VAL A 489 16.84 -12.00 22.22
CA VAL A 489 16.45 -12.76 21.02
C VAL A 489 17.54 -13.77 20.65
N THR A 490 18.81 -13.33 20.63
CA THR A 490 19.95 -14.18 20.30
C THR A 490 20.05 -15.35 21.27
N ASN A 491 20.00 -15.09 22.57
CA ASN A 491 20.10 -16.12 23.59
C ASN A 491 18.96 -17.14 23.46
N ARG A 492 17.74 -16.68 23.22
CA ARG A 492 16.59 -17.56 23.03
C ARG A 492 16.73 -18.41 21.75
N ILE A 493 17.07 -17.79 20.62
CA ILE A 493 17.22 -18.53 19.34
C ILE A 493 18.30 -19.63 19.48
N ILE A 494 19.46 -19.32 20.07
CA ILE A 494 20.55 -20.29 20.24
C ILE A 494 20.16 -21.45 21.17
N ASN A 495 19.33 -21.20 22.19
CA ASN A 495 18.95 -22.21 23.17
C ASN A 495 17.66 -22.98 22.82
N GLU A 496 16.76 -22.39 22.03
CA GLU A 496 15.43 -22.94 21.76
C GLU A 496 15.26 -23.46 20.32
N VAL A 497 16.18 -23.09 19.40
CA VAL A 497 16.08 -23.49 17.98
C VAL A 497 17.24 -24.41 17.62
N ASP A 498 16.92 -25.62 17.23
CA ASP A 498 17.89 -26.62 16.81
C ASP A 498 18.65 -26.17 15.54
N HIS A 499 19.88 -26.61 15.40
CA HIS A 499 20.74 -26.37 14.22
C HIS A 499 21.08 -24.88 13.96
N VAL A 500 21.04 -24.04 14.99
CA VAL A 500 21.44 -22.62 14.91
C VAL A 500 22.50 -22.33 15.97
N ASN A 501 23.64 -21.80 15.55
CA ASN A 501 24.73 -21.44 16.46
C ASN A 501 25.19 -19.97 16.29
N ARG A 502 24.53 -19.21 15.44
CA ARG A 502 24.86 -17.78 15.19
C ARG A 502 23.65 -16.97 14.80
N VAL A 503 23.58 -15.75 15.32
CA VAL A 503 22.57 -14.76 14.97
C VAL A 503 23.28 -13.49 14.46
N LEU A 504 22.78 -12.93 13.36
CA LEU A 504 23.26 -11.72 12.70
C LEU A 504 22.12 -10.70 12.70
N TYR A 505 22.44 -9.41 12.68
CA TYR A 505 21.47 -8.35 12.49
C TYR A 505 21.81 -7.56 11.22
N ASP A 506 20.89 -7.50 10.25
CA ASP A 506 21.08 -6.78 9.00
C ASP A 506 20.71 -5.30 9.16
N ILE A 507 21.73 -4.43 9.03
CA ILE A 507 21.61 -2.97 9.17
C ILE A 507 21.55 -2.24 7.81
N THR A 508 21.39 -2.96 6.70
CA THR A 508 21.39 -2.39 5.37
C THR A 508 20.09 -1.63 5.10
N SER A 509 20.18 -0.41 4.57
CA SER A 509 19.01 0.36 4.14
C SER A 509 18.51 -0.08 2.76
N LYS A 510 17.28 0.29 2.41
CA LYS A 510 16.72 0.17 1.06
C LYS A 510 16.57 1.58 0.45
N PRO A 511 17.21 1.93 -0.68
CA PRO A 511 18.29 1.18 -1.31
C PRO A 511 19.59 1.19 -0.47
N PRO A 512 20.65 0.40 -0.78
CA PRO A 512 20.78 -0.49 -1.93
C PRO A 512 20.19 -1.89 -1.72
N GLY A 513 19.94 -2.31 -0.48
CA GLY A 513 19.30 -3.59 -0.21
C GLY A 513 17.80 -3.58 -0.48
N THR A 514 17.18 -4.76 -0.40
CA THR A 514 15.73 -4.91 -0.34
C THR A 514 15.29 -5.13 1.12
N ILE A 515 13.98 -5.16 1.40
CA ILE A 515 13.51 -5.49 2.75
C ILE A 515 13.64 -6.98 2.98
N GLU A 516 13.04 -7.81 2.12
CA GLU A 516 13.25 -9.26 2.13
C GLU A 516 14.63 -9.62 1.58
N LEU A 517 15.17 -10.77 1.94
CA LEU A 517 16.52 -11.18 1.51
C LEU A 517 16.54 -11.89 0.14
N GLU A 518 15.39 -12.45 -0.29
CA GLU A 518 15.18 -13.03 -1.62
C GLU A 518 13.90 -12.51 -2.29
#